data_61fed5f73c3e79b9101c40639ed3f49d
#
_entry.id   61fed5f73c3e79b9101c40639ed3f49d
#
_cell.length_a   1.000
_cell.length_b   1.000
_cell.length_c   1.000
_cell.angle_alpha   90.00
_cell.angle_beta   90.00
_cell.angle_gamma   90.00
#
_symmetry.space_group_name_H-M   'P 1'
#
loop_
_entity.id
_entity.type
_entity.pdbx_description
1 polymer ?
#
loop_
_entity_poly.entity_id
_entity_poly.type
_entity_poly.pdbx_seq_one_letter_code
_entity_poly.pdbx_strand_id
1 'polypeptide(L)'
;MEAEKMHVRIVPMTADHLDEVAELERVCFTTPWSRNMLAEELDNYLSAFLVALDDNDKVAGYAGLQAVLDEGYITNVAVRPECRRNGIAQKLLQVFLDFAQAHKLAFLTLEVRASNYGAIALYGSRGFRSVGRRKNYYEHPKEDAIIMTKEFTDGTEDPDT
;
A
#
# COMPACT_ATOMS: atom_id res chain seq x y z
N MET A 1 -27.43 9.52 -12.34
CA MET A 1 -26.90 10.14 -11.12
C MET A 1 -25.83 9.23 -10.55
N GLU A 2 -24.62 9.73 -10.44
CA GLU A 2 -23.54 8.93 -9.86
C GLU A 2 -23.77 8.77 -8.36
N ALA A 3 -23.60 7.55 -7.88
CA ALA A 3 -23.62 7.32 -6.44
C ALA A 3 -22.44 8.05 -5.80
N GLU A 4 -22.66 8.68 -4.67
CA GLU A 4 -21.59 9.31 -3.93
C GLU A 4 -20.59 8.23 -3.50
N LYS A 5 -19.31 8.53 -3.67
CA LYS A 5 -18.26 7.66 -3.18
C LYS A 5 -18.22 7.71 -1.66
N MET A 6 -17.90 6.57 -1.07
CA MET A 6 -17.72 6.44 0.35
C MET A 6 -16.66 7.43 0.85
N HIS A 7 -16.95 8.10 1.93
CA HIS A 7 -16.02 9.02 2.58
C HIS A 7 -15.16 8.27 3.59
N VAL A 8 -13.84 8.47 3.53
CA VAL A 8 -12.91 7.88 4.49
C VAL A 8 -11.90 8.92 4.95
N ARG A 9 -11.40 8.71 6.18
CA ARG A 9 -10.27 9.47 6.73
C ARG A 9 -9.07 8.55 6.78
N ILE A 10 -7.92 9.04 6.38
CA ILE A 10 -6.66 8.28 6.48
C ILE A 10 -5.95 8.74 7.75
N VAL A 11 -5.69 7.80 8.65
CA VAL A 11 -5.02 8.06 9.92
C VAL A 11 -3.95 7.00 10.18
N PRO A 12 -2.97 7.29 11.04
CA PRO A 12 -2.00 6.26 11.44
C PRO A 12 -2.69 5.08 12.12
N MET A 13 -2.23 3.87 11.82
CA MET A 13 -2.71 2.67 12.49
C MET A 13 -2.26 2.68 13.95
N THR A 14 -3.19 2.36 14.84
CA THR A 14 -2.92 2.22 16.27
C THR A 14 -3.31 0.82 16.74
N ALA A 15 -3.04 0.52 18.01
CA ALA A 15 -3.42 -0.77 18.59
C ALA A 15 -4.93 -1.03 18.50
N ASP A 16 -5.73 0.03 18.52
CA ASP A 16 -7.20 -0.10 18.43
C ASP A 16 -7.66 -0.64 17.07
N HIS A 17 -6.81 -0.55 16.05
CA HIS A 17 -7.17 -1.00 14.70
C HIS A 17 -6.70 -2.43 14.39
N LEU A 18 -5.88 -3.03 15.27
CA LEU A 18 -5.21 -4.30 14.94
C LEU A 18 -6.17 -5.45 14.64
N ASP A 19 -7.25 -5.58 15.40
CA ASP A 19 -8.20 -6.67 15.19
C ASP A 19 -8.88 -6.56 13.83
N GLU A 20 -9.31 -5.36 13.46
CA GLU A 20 -9.96 -5.13 12.17
C GLU A 20 -8.98 -5.30 11.01
N VAL A 21 -7.75 -4.83 11.16
CA VAL A 21 -6.74 -4.97 10.11
C VAL A 21 -6.34 -6.44 9.93
N ALA A 22 -6.21 -7.19 11.02
CA ALA A 22 -5.93 -8.63 10.94
C ALA A 22 -7.07 -9.38 10.23
N GLU A 23 -8.31 -9.01 10.52
CA GLU A 23 -9.47 -9.56 9.82
C GLU A 23 -9.44 -9.22 8.33
N LEU A 24 -9.12 -7.98 8.00
CA LEU A 24 -9.00 -7.53 6.63
C LEU A 24 -7.94 -8.34 5.87
N GLU A 25 -6.80 -8.61 6.51
CA GLU A 25 -5.77 -9.47 5.93
C GLU A 25 -6.30 -10.86 5.61
N ARG A 26 -7.06 -11.46 6.54
CA ARG A 26 -7.65 -12.80 6.33
C ARG A 26 -8.64 -12.81 5.18
N VAL A 27 -9.38 -11.74 5.00
CA VAL A 27 -10.36 -11.63 3.92
C VAL A 27 -9.69 -11.43 2.56
N CYS A 28 -8.62 -10.64 2.53
CA CYS A 28 -8.01 -10.21 1.26
C CYS A 28 -6.88 -11.11 0.77
N PHE A 29 -6.21 -11.86 1.67
CA PHE A 29 -4.99 -12.57 1.30
C PHE A 29 -5.04 -14.03 1.75
N THR A 30 -4.44 -14.89 0.93
CA THR A 30 -4.34 -16.33 1.22
C THR A 30 -3.27 -16.64 2.26
N THR A 31 -2.29 -15.75 2.41
CA THR A 31 -1.25 -15.84 3.44
C THR A 31 -1.25 -14.54 4.21
N PRO A 32 -2.24 -14.36 5.12
CA PRO A 32 -2.40 -13.08 5.80
C PRO A 32 -1.33 -12.84 6.86
N TRP A 33 -1.03 -11.56 7.08
CA TRP A 33 -0.28 -11.17 8.25
C TRP A 33 -1.13 -11.38 9.50
N SER A 34 -0.52 -11.88 10.55
CA SER A 34 -1.19 -12.07 11.83
C SER A 34 -1.31 -10.74 12.58
N ARG A 35 -2.20 -10.74 13.58
CA ARG A 35 -2.31 -9.58 14.48
C ARG A 35 -0.96 -9.26 15.14
N ASN A 36 -0.20 -10.27 15.54
CA ASN A 36 1.10 -10.07 16.16
C ASN A 36 2.11 -9.44 15.20
N MET A 37 2.13 -9.86 13.95
CA MET A 37 2.99 -9.26 12.94
C MET A 37 2.66 -7.78 12.75
N LEU A 38 1.38 -7.46 12.70
CA LEU A 38 0.92 -6.08 12.57
C LEU A 38 1.28 -5.26 13.81
N ALA A 39 1.14 -5.85 15.00
CA ALA A 39 1.48 -5.18 16.25
C ALA A 39 2.97 -4.83 16.32
N GLU A 40 3.82 -5.72 15.84
CA GLU A 40 5.27 -5.48 15.80
C GLU A 40 5.61 -4.25 14.96
N GLU A 41 4.85 -4.00 13.89
CA GLU A 41 5.10 -2.84 13.03
C GLU A 41 4.78 -1.51 13.72
N LEU A 42 3.92 -1.52 14.73
CA LEU A 42 3.64 -0.29 15.51
C LEU A 42 4.88 0.18 16.29
N ASP A 43 5.75 -0.74 16.66
CA ASP A 43 6.98 -0.44 17.40
C ASP A 43 8.20 -0.28 16.49
N ASN A 44 8.01 -0.45 15.19
CA ASN A 44 9.09 -0.34 14.22
C ASN A 44 9.15 1.08 13.66
N TYR A 45 10.16 1.85 14.09
CA TYR A 45 10.29 3.25 13.65
C TYR A 45 10.56 3.41 12.15
N LEU A 46 10.92 2.33 11.45
CA LEU A 46 11.09 2.35 10.01
C LEU A 46 9.78 2.18 9.26
N SER A 47 8.72 1.83 9.96
CA SER A 47 7.42 1.54 9.36
C SER A 47 6.42 2.66 9.57
N ALA A 48 5.57 2.87 8.57
CA ALA A 48 4.43 3.75 8.65
C ALA A 48 3.21 2.98 8.12
N PHE A 49 2.30 2.64 9.02
CA PHE A 49 1.06 1.95 8.65
C PHE A 49 -0.11 2.89 8.82
N LEU A 50 -1.00 2.87 7.84
CA LEU A 50 -2.15 3.76 7.75
C LEU A 50 -3.43 2.93 7.67
N VAL A 51 -4.50 3.46 8.25
CA VAL A 51 -5.84 2.91 8.06
C VAL A 51 -6.75 3.96 7.45
N ALA A 52 -7.69 3.50 6.64
CA ALA A 52 -8.77 4.31 6.10
C ALA A 52 -10.02 3.99 6.91
N LEU A 53 -10.53 4.97 7.63
CA LEU A 53 -11.70 4.81 8.49
C LEU A 53 -12.93 5.42 7.84
N ASP A 54 -14.05 4.71 7.90
CA ASP A 54 -15.33 5.24 7.44
C ASP A 54 -15.94 6.17 8.50
N ASP A 55 -17.16 6.67 8.23
CA ASP A 55 -17.82 7.61 9.14
C ASP A 55 -18.20 6.99 10.49
N ASN A 56 -18.15 5.66 10.61
CA ASN A 56 -18.39 4.94 11.86
C ASN A 56 -17.09 4.46 12.51
N ASP A 57 -15.94 4.99 12.08
CA ASP A 57 -14.61 4.62 12.56
C ASP A 57 -14.26 3.14 12.31
N LYS A 58 -14.89 2.53 11.32
CA LYS A 58 -14.56 1.17 10.88
C LYS A 58 -13.45 1.21 9.85
N VAL A 59 -12.56 0.21 9.90
CA VAL A 59 -11.46 0.10 8.94
C VAL A 59 -11.99 -0.39 7.60
N ALA A 60 -11.95 0.47 6.60
CA ALA A 60 -12.31 0.14 5.22
C ALA A 60 -11.12 -0.36 4.41
N GLY A 61 -9.93 0.05 4.78
CA GLY A 61 -8.70 -0.36 4.12
C GLY A 61 -7.49 0.01 4.94
N TYR A 62 -6.32 -0.48 4.52
CA TYR A 62 -5.08 -0.12 5.17
C TYR A 62 -3.90 -0.30 4.22
N ALA A 63 -2.78 0.31 4.58
CA ALA A 63 -1.55 0.18 3.81
C ALA A 63 -0.34 0.33 4.72
N GLY A 64 0.75 -0.32 4.36
CA GLY A 64 2.00 -0.27 5.10
C GLY A 64 3.17 0.15 4.23
N LEU A 65 4.06 0.94 4.81
CA LEU A 65 5.29 1.40 4.19
C LEU A 65 6.43 1.17 5.16
N GLN A 66 7.55 0.69 4.63
CA GLN A 66 8.83 0.70 5.35
C GLN A 66 9.79 1.58 4.58
N ALA A 67 10.44 2.48 5.27
CA ALA A 67 11.43 3.37 4.66
C ALA A 67 12.77 3.19 5.36
N VAL A 68 13.79 2.84 4.57
CA VAL A 68 15.16 2.65 5.06
C VAL A 68 16.05 3.57 4.23
N LEU A 69 16.66 4.55 4.88
CA LEU A 69 17.41 5.60 4.19
C LEU A 69 16.51 6.29 3.16
N ASP A 70 16.87 6.27 1.89
CA ASP A 70 16.08 6.87 0.81
C ASP A 70 15.26 5.85 0.02
N GLU A 71 15.08 4.64 0.54
CA GLU A 71 14.37 3.55 -0.12
C GLU A 71 13.04 3.29 0.59
N GLY A 72 11.95 3.27 -0.17
CA GLY A 72 10.63 2.99 0.38
C GLY A 72 10.05 1.71 -0.19
N TYR A 73 9.47 0.89 0.69
CA TYR A 73 8.88 -0.40 0.35
C TYR A 73 7.43 -0.41 0.82
N ILE A 74 6.50 -0.49 -0.13
CA ILE A 74 5.09 -0.65 0.21
C ILE A 74 4.88 -2.14 0.45
N THR A 75 4.56 -2.49 1.70
CA THR A 75 4.48 -3.88 2.12
C THR A 75 3.08 -4.46 2.01
N ASN A 76 2.07 -3.64 2.23
CA ASN A 76 0.67 -4.08 2.27
C ASN A 76 -0.22 -2.98 1.70
N VAL A 77 -1.21 -3.38 0.92
CA VAL A 77 -2.35 -2.53 0.55
C VAL A 77 -3.57 -3.44 0.46
N ALA A 78 -4.58 -3.13 1.23
CA ALA A 78 -5.82 -3.92 1.23
C ALA A 78 -7.03 -3.03 1.45
N VAL A 79 -8.12 -3.34 0.75
CA VAL A 79 -9.41 -2.65 0.90
C VAL A 79 -10.48 -3.72 1.07
N ARG A 80 -11.40 -3.53 2.02
CA ARG A 80 -12.51 -4.44 2.19
C ARG A 80 -13.24 -4.61 0.86
N PRO A 81 -13.62 -5.85 0.49
CA PRO A 81 -14.28 -6.08 -0.80
C PRO A 81 -15.50 -5.19 -1.02
N GLU A 82 -16.33 -5.02 0.02
CA GLU A 82 -17.54 -4.19 -0.06
C GLU A 82 -17.24 -2.69 -0.16
N CYS A 83 -16.02 -2.28 0.12
CA CYS A 83 -15.59 -0.88 0.07
C CYS A 83 -14.80 -0.54 -1.19
N ARG A 84 -14.56 -1.50 -2.06
CA ARG A 84 -13.80 -1.28 -3.29
C ARG A 84 -14.55 -0.34 -4.24
N ARG A 85 -13.81 0.21 -5.22
CA ARG A 85 -14.32 1.18 -6.20
C ARG A 85 -14.69 2.54 -5.60
N ASN A 86 -14.18 2.84 -4.40
CA ASN A 86 -14.36 4.13 -3.76
C ASN A 86 -13.07 4.96 -3.74
N GLY A 87 -12.03 4.49 -4.41
CA GLY A 87 -10.75 5.20 -4.46
C GLY A 87 -9.94 5.14 -3.18
N ILE A 88 -10.22 4.17 -2.29
CA ILE A 88 -9.55 4.09 -0.98
C ILE A 88 -8.08 3.73 -1.14
N ALA A 89 -7.76 2.73 -1.98
CA ALA A 89 -6.37 2.35 -2.24
C ALA A 89 -5.59 3.53 -2.82
N GLN A 90 -6.21 4.30 -3.72
CA GLN A 90 -5.60 5.49 -4.29
C GLN A 90 -5.28 6.54 -3.24
N LYS A 91 -6.19 6.74 -2.28
CA LYS A 91 -5.99 7.71 -1.20
C LYS A 91 -4.86 7.28 -0.27
N LEU A 92 -4.80 6.00 0.08
CA LEU A 92 -3.72 5.45 0.89
C LEU A 92 -2.38 5.60 0.17
N LEU A 93 -2.35 5.22 -1.11
CA LEU A 93 -1.15 5.32 -1.92
C LEU A 93 -0.67 6.77 -2.04
N GLN A 94 -1.61 7.71 -2.19
CA GLN A 94 -1.26 9.12 -2.32
C GLN A 94 -0.52 9.65 -1.10
N VAL A 95 -0.90 9.21 0.10
CA VAL A 95 -0.19 9.61 1.32
C VAL A 95 1.28 9.17 1.23
N PHE A 96 1.54 7.95 0.77
CA PHE A 96 2.91 7.46 0.63
C PHE A 96 3.67 8.19 -0.49
N LEU A 97 3.01 8.53 -1.58
CA LEU A 97 3.62 9.31 -2.65
C LEU A 97 4.03 10.70 -2.15
N ASP A 98 3.15 11.36 -1.41
CA ASP A 98 3.43 12.67 -0.84
C ASP A 98 4.58 12.60 0.17
N PHE A 99 4.58 11.56 1.02
CA PHE A 99 5.65 11.31 1.97
C PHE A 99 6.99 11.12 1.26
N ALA A 100 7.01 10.32 0.21
CA ALA A 100 8.23 10.03 -0.55
C ALA A 100 8.81 11.31 -1.16
N GLN A 101 7.97 12.16 -1.71
CA GLN A 101 8.42 13.44 -2.25
C GLN A 101 8.93 14.38 -1.17
N ALA A 102 8.18 14.49 -0.06
CA ALA A 102 8.55 15.39 1.04
C ALA A 102 9.88 14.99 1.69
N HIS A 103 10.15 13.69 1.79
CA HIS A 103 11.36 13.16 2.42
C HIS A 103 12.44 12.77 1.42
N LYS A 104 12.25 13.10 0.15
CA LYS A 104 13.24 12.89 -0.92
C LYS A 104 13.69 11.43 -1.02
N LEU A 105 12.75 10.50 -0.94
CA LEU A 105 13.05 9.10 -1.20
C LEU A 105 13.46 8.95 -2.67
N ALA A 106 14.40 8.03 -2.93
CA ALA A 106 14.83 7.74 -4.29
C ALA A 106 13.76 6.99 -5.06
N PHE A 107 13.04 6.10 -4.37
CA PHE A 107 11.97 5.30 -4.99
C PHE A 107 11.00 4.75 -3.97
N LEU A 108 9.83 4.35 -4.47
CA LEU A 108 8.91 3.45 -3.81
C LEU A 108 8.81 2.18 -4.65
N THR A 109 8.87 1.02 -4.02
CA THR A 109 8.77 -0.26 -4.72
C THR A 109 7.79 -1.18 -4.00
N LEU A 110 7.22 -2.12 -4.73
CA LEU A 110 6.28 -3.10 -4.20
C LEU A 110 6.28 -4.35 -5.06
N GLU A 111 5.71 -5.40 -4.52
CA GLU A 111 5.48 -6.64 -5.24
C GLU A 111 3.98 -6.89 -5.31
N VAL A 112 3.50 -7.34 -6.47
CA VAL A 112 2.08 -7.58 -6.69
C VAL A 112 1.93 -8.88 -7.49
N ARG A 113 0.89 -9.67 -7.18
CA ARG A 113 0.61 -10.89 -7.95
C ARG A 113 0.43 -10.56 -9.43
N ALA A 114 1.04 -11.36 -10.28
CA ALA A 114 0.98 -11.15 -11.73
C ALA A 114 -0.45 -11.12 -12.26
N SER A 115 -1.38 -11.82 -11.60
CA SER A 115 -2.79 -11.85 -11.99
C SER A 115 -3.62 -10.70 -11.42
N ASN A 116 -3.05 -9.88 -10.54
CA ASN A 116 -3.79 -8.78 -9.93
C ASN A 116 -3.77 -7.57 -10.85
N TYR A 117 -4.55 -7.66 -11.94
CA TYR A 117 -4.55 -6.64 -12.99
C TYR A 117 -5.06 -5.30 -12.48
N GLY A 118 -6.02 -5.31 -11.55
CA GLY A 118 -6.55 -4.08 -10.97
C GLY A 118 -5.49 -3.29 -10.19
N ALA A 119 -4.72 -3.99 -9.37
CA ALA A 119 -3.64 -3.36 -8.61
C ALA A 119 -2.52 -2.87 -9.54
N ILE A 120 -2.14 -3.69 -10.52
CA ILE A 120 -1.11 -3.31 -11.50
C ILE A 120 -1.54 -2.03 -12.23
N ALA A 121 -2.79 -1.96 -12.66
CA ALA A 121 -3.32 -0.77 -13.34
C ALA A 121 -3.32 0.45 -12.41
N LEU A 122 -3.70 0.26 -11.15
CA LEU A 122 -3.68 1.35 -10.16
C LEU A 122 -2.26 1.90 -9.99
N TYR A 123 -1.30 1.04 -9.74
CA TYR A 123 0.08 1.47 -9.54
C TYR A 123 0.64 2.11 -10.81
N GLY A 124 0.35 1.52 -11.97
CA GLY A 124 0.77 2.09 -13.25
C GLY A 124 0.23 3.48 -13.48
N SER A 125 -1.03 3.72 -13.11
CA SER A 125 -1.66 5.04 -13.26
C SER A 125 -1.01 6.10 -12.36
N ARG A 126 -0.27 5.68 -11.35
CA ARG A 126 0.41 6.58 -10.41
C ARG A 126 1.91 6.68 -10.68
N GLY A 127 2.36 6.15 -11.80
CA GLY A 127 3.74 6.29 -12.24
C GLY A 127 4.67 5.14 -11.86
N PHE A 128 4.15 4.07 -11.30
CA PHE A 128 4.94 2.86 -11.07
C PHE A 128 5.13 2.11 -12.37
N ARG A 129 6.29 1.52 -12.56
CA ARG A 129 6.61 0.72 -13.74
C ARG A 129 7.06 -0.67 -13.32
N SER A 130 6.71 -1.66 -14.12
CA SER A 130 7.23 -3.02 -13.93
C SER A 130 8.73 -3.02 -14.23
N VAL A 131 9.52 -3.42 -13.24
CA VAL A 131 10.99 -3.44 -13.36
C VAL A 131 11.56 -4.85 -13.24
N GLY A 132 10.71 -5.83 -12.92
CA GLY A 132 11.16 -7.20 -12.77
C GLY A 132 10.05 -8.13 -12.37
N ARG A 133 10.42 -9.39 -12.25
CA ARG A 133 9.49 -10.45 -11.88
C ARG A 133 10.21 -11.41 -10.94
N ARG A 134 9.52 -11.82 -9.86
CA ARG A 134 10.01 -12.89 -8.99
C ARG A 134 9.21 -14.14 -9.29
N LYS A 135 9.85 -15.15 -9.85
CA LYS A 135 9.18 -16.40 -10.19
C LYS A 135 8.73 -17.14 -8.93
N ASN A 136 7.49 -17.61 -8.96
CA ASN A 136 6.91 -18.44 -7.89
C ASN A 136 7.05 -17.81 -6.50
N TYR A 137 6.95 -16.50 -6.42
CA TYR A 137 7.11 -15.76 -5.18
C TYR A 137 5.98 -16.04 -4.18
N TYR A 138 4.74 -16.14 -4.69
CA TYR A 138 3.56 -16.43 -3.88
C TYR A 138 3.29 -17.94 -3.86
N GLU A 139 2.70 -18.44 -2.77
CA GLU A 139 2.48 -19.87 -2.59
C GLU A 139 1.03 -20.30 -2.78
N HIS A 140 0.04 -19.62 -2.26
CA HIS A 140 -1.33 -20.10 -2.24
C HIS A 140 -2.30 -19.16 -2.98
N PRO A 141 -2.44 -19.29 -4.31
CA PRO A 141 -1.78 -20.21 -5.23
C PRO A 141 -0.36 -19.77 -5.58
N LYS A 142 0.41 -20.71 -6.12
CA LYS A 142 1.76 -20.40 -6.59
C LYS A 142 1.66 -19.46 -7.79
N GLU A 143 2.34 -18.36 -7.71
CA GLU A 143 2.24 -17.30 -8.71
C GLU A 143 3.46 -16.39 -8.66
N ASP A 144 3.81 -15.82 -9.80
CA ASP A 144 4.88 -14.84 -9.88
C ASP A 144 4.46 -13.51 -9.27
N ALA A 145 5.42 -12.77 -8.76
CA ALA A 145 5.24 -11.37 -8.38
C ALA A 145 5.80 -10.49 -9.49
N ILE A 146 5.07 -9.41 -9.77
CA ILE A 146 5.59 -8.32 -10.59
C ILE A 146 6.18 -7.31 -9.61
N ILE A 147 7.41 -6.88 -9.84
CA ILE A 147 8.04 -5.81 -9.05
C ILE A 147 7.73 -4.51 -9.75
N MET A 148 7.06 -3.60 -9.05
CA MET A 148 6.73 -2.28 -9.60
C MET A 148 7.41 -1.20 -8.77
N THR A 149 8.01 -0.25 -9.44
CA THR A 149 8.81 0.80 -8.81
C THR A 149 8.48 2.14 -9.42
N LYS A 150 8.32 3.12 -8.55
CA LYS A 150 8.27 4.53 -8.94
C LYS A 150 9.52 5.21 -8.45
N GLU A 151 10.32 5.71 -9.38
CA GLU A 151 11.49 6.51 -9.06
C GLU A 151 11.08 7.97 -8.91
N PHE A 152 11.66 8.63 -7.93
CA PHE A 152 11.45 10.05 -7.73
C PHE A 152 12.70 10.77 -8.21
N THR A 153 12.54 11.53 -9.28
CA THR A 153 13.58 12.48 -9.65
C THR A 153 13.52 13.57 -8.60
N ASP A 154 14.60 13.74 -7.86
CA ASP A 154 14.67 14.91 -7.03
C ASP A 154 14.68 16.12 -7.98
N GLY A 155 14.02 17.21 -7.56
CA GLY A 155 13.98 18.42 -8.37
C GLY A 155 15.34 19.06 -8.57
N THR A 156 16.41 18.39 -8.20
CA THR A 156 17.79 18.80 -8.40
C THR A 156 18.41 18.15 -9.62
N GLU A 157 17.68 17.29 -10.34
CA GLU A 157 18.16 16.94 -11.66
C GLU A 157 18.31 18.22 -12.44
N ASP A 158 19.55 18.55 -12.65
CA ASP A 158 19.91 19.70 -13.43
C ASP A 158 19.30 19.52 -14.82
N PRO A 159 18.43 20.43 -15.27
CA PRO A 159 17.85 20.32 -16.60
C PRO A 159 18.91 20.41 -17.70
N ASP A 160 20.12 20.78 -17.34
CA ASP A 160 21.24 20.76 -18.26
C ASP A 160 22.02 19.46 -18.27
N THR A 161 21.57 18.50 -17.51
CA THR A 161 22.14 17.15 -17.52
C THR A 161 21.29 16.22 -18.35
#